data_ccbd056daa25610bc7772970cfbf56d3
#
_entry.id   ccbd056daa25610bc7772970cfbf56d3
#
_cell.length_a   1.000
_cell.length_b   1.000
_cell.length_c   1.000
_cell.angle_alpha   90.00
_cell.angle_beta   90.00
_cell.angle_gamma   90.00
#
_symmetry.space_group_name_H-M   'P 1'
#
loop_
_entity.id
_entity.type
_entity.pdbx_description
1 polymer ?
#
loop_
_entity_poly.entity_id
_entity_poly.type
_entity_poly.pdbx_seq_one_letter_code
_entity_poly.pdbx_strand_id
1 'polypeptide(L)'
;MNEVPPRLDELLFSSIDGVSVESVEVTDTVVRIEARTTSSRAACPGCGCSSGRIHGSYLRFPRDLPAVGRFVVVSLRVRRFVCTQDSCPRKTFAEQVSGLTRRFGRRTERLRSTLVSVGLALAGRAGARMMDTFGAPVSRNTLLRLVASLPDPPTAAPRVVGVDEYAQRRGGIYGTVLVDVETRRPIDLLPDRDADTLAAWLAERPGIEIICRDRAPFFAEGATRGAPQALQVADRWHLWHNLGEAAEKCVYRHRGCLRPAPAPPDEPPKETDPTTSSPWPTGHRFAERTRAKHATIHALLEAGHSKRSVARQLGMSLNTVMRFSRATTPEELFTGQWQSRATPLDAYKPYLDQRWQEGCTNAWKL
;
A
#
# COMPACT_ATOMS: atom_id res chain seq x y z
N MET A 1 17.75 -39.14 -27.47
CA MET A 1 17.53 -37.70 -27.62
C MET A 1 16.06 -37.53 -27.98
N ASN A 2 15.25 -36.99 -27.05
CA ASN A 2 13.86 -36.73 -27.37
C ASN A 2 13.83 -35.51 -28.29
N GLU A 3 13.41 -35.68 -29.53
CA GLU A 3 13.14 -34.54 -30.42
C GLU A 3 12.10 -33.65 -29.78
N VAL A 4 12.47 -32.39 -29.65
CA VAL A 4 11.54 -31.35 -29.17
C VAL A 4 10.46 -31.17 -30.25
N PRO A 5 9.17 -31.34 -29.93
CA PRO A 5 8.13 -31.15 -30.91
C PRO A 5 8.23 -29.74 -31.56
N PRO A 6 8.12 -29.62 -32.88
CA PRO A 6 8.30 -28.35 -33.59
C PRO A 6 7.36 -27.20 -33.15
N ARG A 7 6.31 -27.52 -32.37
CA ARG A 7 5.40 -26.56 -31.79
C ARG A 7 5.83 -25.93 -30.45
N LEU A 8 6.94 -26.37 -29.85
CA LEU A 8 7.40 -25.81 -28.56
C LEU A 8 7.98 -24.40 -28.72
N ASP A 9 8.64 -24.10 -29.83
CA ASP A 9 9.10 -22.74 -30.15
C ASP A 9 7.91 -21.78 -30.24
N GLU A 10 6.87 -22.18 -30.94
CA GLU A 10 5.64 -21.40 -31.10
C GLU A 10 4.89 -21.26 -29.78
N LEU A 11 4.84 -22.29 -28.95
CA LEU A 11 4.16 -22.25 -27.66
C LEU A 11 4.88 -21.36 -26.65
N LEU A 12 6.21 -21.50 -26.55
CA LEU A 12 6.99 -20.81 -25.52
C LEU A 12 7.44 -19.41 -25.94
N PHE A 13 7.61 -19.18 -27.25
CA PHE A 13 8.14 -17.93 -27.81
C PHE A 13 7.34 -17.42 -29.01
N SER A 14 6.03 -17.62 -29.04
CA SER A 14 5.14 -17.30 -30.16
C SER A 14 5.23 -15.86 -30.66
N SER A 15 5.65 -14.94 -29.82
CA SER A 15 5.82 -13.51 -30.17
C SER A 15 7.29 -13.07 -30.24
N ILE A 16 8.22 -14.02 -30.27
CA ILE A 16 9.66 -13.76 -30.18
C ILE A 16 10.37 -14.41 -31.33
N ASP A 17 10.85 -13.61 -32.26
CA ASP A 17 11.62 -14.08 -33.39
C ASP A 17 13.11 -14.33 -33.01
N GLY A 18 13.73 -15.24 -33.72
CA GLY A 18 15.17 -15.45 -33.61
C GLY A 18 15.62 -16.29 -32.41
N VAL A 19 14.72 -17.10 -31.84
CA VAL A 19 15.03 -18.08 -30.78
C VAL A 19 14.52 -19.45 -31.18
N SER A 20 15.29 -20.48 -30.93
CA SER A 20 14.90 -21.88 -31.08
C SER A 20 15.13 -22.62 -29.78
N VAL A 21 14.17 -23.44 -29.36
CA VAL A 21 14.24 -24.31 -28.19
C VAL A 21 14.97 -25.57 -28.54
N GLU A 22 16.00 -25.92 -27.78
CA GLU A 22 16.78 -27.14 -27.97
C GLU A 22 16.25 -28.29 -27.11
N SER A 23 15.90 -27.99 -25.86
CA SER A 23 15.31 -28.95 -24.91
C SER A 23 14.54 -28.27 -23.80
N VAL A 24 13.68 -29.04 -23.14
CA VAL A 24 12.97 -28.63 -21.90
C VAL A 24 13.17 -29.71 -20.85
N GLU A 25 13.84 -29.35 -19.77
CA GLU A 25 14.00 -30.18 -18.57
C GLU A 25 13.02 -29.76 -17.51
N VAL A 26 12.29 -30.70 -16.93
CA VAL A 26 11.35 -30.45 -15.84
C VAL A 26 11.81 -31.21 -14.60
N THR A 27 12.07 -30.47 -13.53
CA THR A 27 12.31 -31.01 -12.19
C THR A 27 11.13 -30.65 -11.26
N ASP A 28 11.17 -31.10 -10.02
CA ASP A 28 10.12 -30.80 -9.04
C ASP A 28 9.89 -29.31 -8.82
N THR A 29 10.93 -28.50 -8.93
CA THR A 29 10.87 -27.07 -8.60
C THR A 29 11.21 -26.14 -9.77
N VAL A 30 11.87 -26.64 -10.81
CA VAL A 30 12.39 -25.81 -11.91
C VAL A 30 12.05 -26.43 -13.27
N VAL A 31 11.62 -25.58 -14.19
CA VAL A 31 11.58 -25.86 -15.62
C VAL A 31 12.73 -25.10 -16.26
N ARG A 32 13.67 -25.82 -16.86
CA ARG A 32 14.78 -25.28 -17.63
C ARG A 32 14.45 -25.39 -19.11
N ILE A 33 14.46 -24.28 -19.82
CA ILE A 33 14.30 -24.22 -21.26
C ILE A 33 15.68 -23.93 -21.85
N GLU A 34 16.26 -24.89 -22.54
CA GLU A 34 17.47 -24.66 -23.30
C GLU A 34 17.13 -24.07 -24.66
N ALA A 35 17.72 -22.94 -24.97
CA ALA A 35 17.40 -22.20 -26.19
C ALA A 35 18.65 -21.51 -26.75
N ARG A 36 18.63 -21.28 -28.05
CA ARG A 36 19.67 -20.54 -28.74
C ARG A 36 19.11 -19.51 -29.67
N THR A 37 19.91 -18.49 -29.95
CA THR A 37 19.58 -17.48 -30.96
C THR A 37 19.84 -18.02 -32.37
N THR A 38 18.92 -17.69 -33.29
CA THR A 38 18.99 -18.19 -34.71
C THR A 38 19.39 -17.09 -35.69
N SER A 39 19.27 -15.81 -35.35
CA SER A 39 19.59 -14.70 -36.24
C SER A 39 21.04 -14.72 -36.70
N SER A 40 21.33 -14.69 -38.00
CA SER A 40 22.68 -14.71 -38.54
C SER A 40 23.51 -13.44 -38.27
N ARG A 41 22.86 -12.32 -37.91
CA ARG A 41 23.49 -11.02 -37.73
C ARG A 41 22.90 -10.31 -36.52
N ALA A 42 23.66 -9.38 -35.98
CA ALA A 42 23.16 -8.48 -34.91
C ALA A 42 23.68 -7.05 -35.10
N ALA A 43 22.87 -6.04 -34.66
CA ALA A 43 23.26 -4.66 -34.72
C ALA A 43 24.14 -4.26 -33.52
N CYS A 44 25.21 -3.55 -33.76
CA CYS A 44 26.06 -3.00 -32.71
C CYS A 44 25.31 -1.90 -31.91
N PRO A 45 25.19 -2.03 -30.60
CA PRO A 45 24.46 -1.03 -29.81
C PRO A 45 25.21 0.30 -29.65
N GLY A 46 26.41 0.43 -30.21
CA GLY A 46 27.16 1.68 -30.19
C GLY A 46 27.04 2.50 -31.48
N CYS A 47 27.02 1.86 -32.64
CA CYS A 47 26.96 2.52 -33.94
C CYS A 47 25.82 2.06 -34.84
N GLY A 48 25.02 1.09 -34.45
CA GLY A 48 23.91 0.54 -35.25
C GLY A 48 24.36 -0.39 -36.37
N CYS A 49 25.65 -0.50 -36.73
CA CYS A 49 26.13 -1.32 -37.82
C CYS A 49 25.85 -2.82 -37.56
N SER A 50 25.28 -3.49 -38.55
CA SER A 50 24.99 -4.93 -38.50
C SER A 50 26.23 -5.77 -38.76
N SER A 51 26.53 -6.72 -37.88
CA SER A 51 27.65 -7.64 -38.01
C SER A 51 27.19 -9.10 -38.02
N GLY A 52 27.76 -9.92 -38.89
CA GLY A 52 27.63 -11.36 -38.89
C GLY A 52 28.89 -12.08 -38.38
N ARG A 53 29.96 -11.32 -38.00
CA ARG A 53 31.23 -11.89 -37.56
C ARG A 53 31.18 -12.27 -36.10
N ILE A 54 31.01 -13.57 -35.85
CA ILE A 54 30.91 -14.11 -34.48
C ILE A 54 32.29 -14.12 -33.83
N HIS A 55 32.42 -13.57 -32.63
CA HIS A 55 33.60 -13.62 -31.79
C HIS A 55 33.56 -14.82 -30.83
N GLY A 56 32.38 -15.25 -30.38
CA GLY A 56 32.16 -16.33 -29.43
C GLY A 56 30.72 -16.40 -28.95
N SER A 57 30.45 -17.29 -28.02
CA SER A 57 29.13 -17.44 -27.40
C SER A 57 29.25 -17.69 -25.89
N TYR A 58 28.19 -17.43 -25.15
CA TYR A 58 28.07 -17.73 -23.72
C TYR A 58 26.61 -17.96 -23.33
N LEU A 59 26.41 -18.61 -22.20
CA LEU A 59 25.06 -18.84 -21.66
C LEU A 59 24.59 -17.67 -20.77
N ARG A 60 23.32 -17.33 -20.91
CA ARG A 60 22.58 -16.45 -20.01
C ARG A 60 21.43 -17.24 -19.40
N PHE A 61 21.08 -16.92 -18.17
CA PHE A 61 20.04 -17.61 -17.41
C PHE A 61 18.96 -16.63 -16.93
N PRO A 62 18.24 -15.93 -17.83
CA PRO A 62 17.14 -15.09 -17.40
C PRO A 62 16.01 -15.95 -16.83
N ARG A 63 15.48 -15.54 -15.68
CA ARG A 63 14.23 -16.10 -15.15
C ARG A 63 13.06 -15.66 -16.02
N ASP A 64 12.10 -16.58 -16.17
CA ASP A 64 10.88 -16.34 -16.93
C ASP A 64 9.63 -16.45 -16.08
N LEU A 65 8.46 -16.26 -16.69
CA LEU A 65 7.17 -16.48 -16.02
C LEU A 65 7.11 -17.92 -15.52
N PRO A 66 6.65 -18.13 -14.29
CA PRO A 66 6.52 -19.47 -13.73
C PRO A 66 5.49 -20.29 -14.52
N ALA A 67 5.72 -21.58 -14.61
CA ALA A 67 4.81 -22.52 -15.23
C ALA A 67 4.41 -23.59 -14.22
N VAL A 68 3.10 -23.76 -14.01
CA VAL A 68 2.55 -24.79 -13.11
C VAL A 68 3.19 -24.76 -11.70
N GLY A 69 3.37 -23.56 -11.13
CA GLY A 69 3.96 -23.38 -9.80
C GLY A 69 5.48 -23.61 -9.72
N ARG A 70 6.16 -23.86 -10.86
CA ARG A 70 7.61 -24.06 -10.91
C ARG A 70 8.32 -22.83 -11.45
N PHE A 71 9.56 -22.62 -11.00
CA PHE A 71 10.43 -21.59 -11.57
C PHE A 71 10.80 -21.95 -13.01
N VAL A 72 10.72 -20.98 -13.89
CA VAL A 72 11.22 -21.14 -15.25
C VAL A 72 12.52 -20.36 -15.43
N VAL A 73 13.53 -21.03 -15.94
CA VAL A 73 14.83 -20.45 -16.30
C VAL A 73 15.11 -20.76 -17.76
N VAL A 74 15.36 -19.74 -18.55
CA VAL A 74 15.79 -19.90 -19.94
C VAL A 74 17.31 -19.95 -19.97
N SER A 75 17.86 -21.11 -20.30
CA SER A 75 19.30 -21.29 -20.56
C SER A 75 19.59 -20.88 -22.01
N LEU A 76 19.75 -19.57 -22.21
CA LEU A 76 19.86 -18.99 -23.54
C LEU A 76 21.33 -18.86 -23.98
N ARG A 77 21.68 -19.53 -25.03
CA ARG A 77 22.98 -19.37 -25.70
C ARG A 77 22.96 -18.15 -26.60
N VAL A 78 23.64 -17.10 -26.17
CA VAL A 78 23.78 -15.83 -26.92
C VAL A 78 25.18 -15.72 -27.53
N ARG A 79 25.24 -15.12 -28.71
CA ARG A 79 26.51 -14.92 -29.43
C ARG A 79 27.07 -13.54 -29.14
N ARG A 80 28.35 -13.42 -29.28
CA ARG A 80 29.11 -12.21 -29.23
C ARG A 80 29.68 -11.92 -30.64
N PHE A 81 29.40 -10.72 -31.14
CA PHE A 81 29.81 -10.30 -32.46
C PHE A 81 30.93 -9.26 -32.40
N VAL A 82 31.76 -9.20 -33.45
CA VAL A 82 32.77 -8.16 -33.65
C VAL A 82 32.10 -6.98 -34.35
N CYS A 83 32.28 -5.77 -33.85
CA CYS A 83 31.86 -4.55 -34.55
C CYS A 83 32.82 -4.35 -35.76
N THR A 84 32.27 -4.17 -36.94
CA THR A 84 33.03 -3.98 -38.18
C THR A 84 33.32 -2.52 -38.52
N GLN A 85 32.78 -1.61 -37.70
CA GLN A 85 32.98 -0.16 -37.87
C GLN A 85 34.25 0.30 -37.11
N ASP A 86 35.28 0.71 -37.81
CA ASP A 86 36.58 1.06 -37.22
C ASP A 86 36.50 2.26 -36.27
N SER A 87 35.66 3.26 -36.58
CA SER A 87 35.43 4.43 -35.74
C SER A 87 34.59 4.16 -34.46
N CYS A 88 34.00 2.97 -34.34
CA CYS A 88 33.21 2.59 -33.19
C CYS A 88 34.11 2.22 -31.99
N PRO A 89 33.94 2.85 -30.81
CA PRO A 89 34.73 2.50 -29.65
C PRO A 89 34.46 1.07 -29.13
N ARG A 90 33.36 0.49 -29.56
CA ARG A 90 32.92 -0.84 -29.15
C ARG A 90 33.46 -1.91 -30.12
N LYS A 91 34.44 -2.66 -29.67
CA LYS A 91 35.05 -3.71 -30.50
C LYS A 91 34.21 -4.99 -30.60
N THR A 92 33.53 -5.37 -29.52
CA THR A 92 32.64 -6.53 -29.51
C THR A 92 31.36 -6.23 -28.76
N PHE A 93 30.26 -6.90 -29.10
CA PHE A 93 28.97 -6.76 -28.44
C PHE A 93 28.22 -8.11 -28.43
N ALA A 94 27.38 -8.31 -27.42
CA ALA A 94 26.47 -9.42 -27.33
C ALA A 94 25.15 -9.08 -28.01
N GLU A 95 24.62 -10.03 -28.76
CA GLU A 95 23.27 -9.90 -29.30
C GLU A 95 22.22 -9.78 -28.19
N GLN A 96 21.11 -9.16 -28.52
CA GLN A 96 19.92 -9.14 -27.69
C GLN A 96 18.76 -9.68 -28.51
N VAL A 97 17.93 -10.50 -27.88
CA VAL A 97 16.68 -10.98 -28.49
C VAL A 97 15.59 -9.99 -28.11
N SER A 98 15.04 -9.31 -29.11
CA SER A 98 13.94 -8.36 -28.91
C SER A 98 12.75 -9.05 -28.29
N GLY A 99 12.09 -8.42 -27.31
CA GLY A 99 10.95 -9.01 -26.59
C GLY A 99 11.31 -10.05 -25.53
N LEU A 100 12.53 -10.62 -25.54
CA LEU A 100 12.96 -11.62 -24.56
C LEU A 100 14.01 -11.09 -23.60
N THR A 101 15.08 -10.48 -24.13
CA THR A 101 16.22 -10.09 -23.30
C THR A 101 16.56 -8.61 -23.41
N ARG A 102 17.12 -8.07 -22.35
CA ARG A 102 17.79 -6.77 -22.34
C ARG A 102 19.21 -6.89 -21.79
N ARG A 103 20.01 -5.89 -22.08
CA ARG A 103 21.39 -5.81 -21.58
C ARG A 103 21.39 -5.91 -20.05
N PHE A 104 22.19 -6.82 -19.51
CA PHE A 104 22.30 -7.14 -18.08
C PHE A 104 21.01 -7.63 -17.42
N GLY A 105 19.95 -7.89 -18.16
CA GLY A 105 18.69 -8.40 -17.62
C GLY A 105 18.85 -9.81 -17.06
N ARG A 106 18.40 -10.03 -15.83
CA ARG A 106 18.33 -11.34 -15.16
C ARG A 106 16.95 -11.97 -15.27
N ARG A 107 16.04 -11.32 -16.00
CA ARG A 107 14.65 -11.72 -16.23
C ARG A 107 14.32 -11.49 -17.69
N THR A 108 13.40 -12.29 -18.20
CA THR A 108 12.80 -12.03 -19.51
C THR A 108 11.97 -10.74 -19.45
N GLU A 109 11.73 -10.13 -20.62
CA GLU A 109 10.89 -8.91 -20.67
C GLU A 109 9.46 -9.20 -20.26
N ARG A 110 8.89 -10.38 -20.57
CA ARG A 110 7.53 -10.75 -20.15
C ARG A 110 7.41 -10.90 -18.64
N LEU A 111 8.36 -11.55 -17.97
CA LEU A 111 8.37 -11.57 -16.49
C LEU A 111 8.54 -10.16 -15.92
N ARG A 112 9.41 -9.35 -16.52
CA ARG A 112 9.59 -7.97 -16.09
C ARG A 112 8.31 -7.15 -16.21
N SER A 113 7.61 -7.26 -17.33
CA SER A 113 6.33 -6.55 -17.55
C SER A 113 5.26 -6.99 -16.54
N THR A 114 5.15 -8.30 -16.27
CA THR A 114 4.24 -8.81 -15.24
C THR A 114 4.58 -8.26 -13.86
N LEU A 115 5.87 -8.26 -13.48
CA LEU A 115 6.32 -7.69 -12.21
C LEU A 115 6.02 -6.19 -12.10
N VAL A 116 6.14 -5.44 -13.19
CA VAL A 116 5.74 -4.02 -13.26
C VAL A 116 4.25 -3.87 -13.01
N SER A 117 3.41 -4.63 -13.72
CA SER A 117 1.95 -4.59 -13.56
C SER A 117 1.52 -4.93 -12.14
N VAL A 118 2.12 -5.98 -11.54
CA VAL A 118 1.88 -6.35 -10.14
C VAL A 118 2.36 -5.25 -9.18
N GLY A 119 3.51 -4.63 -9.46
CA GLY A 119 4.04 -3.53 -8.65
C GLY A 119 3.16 -2.29 -8.69
N LEU A 120 2.60 -1.95 -9.85
CA LEU A 120 1.63 -0.85 -10.01
C LEU A 120 0.31 -1.13 -9.28
N ALA A 121 -0.19 -2.37 -9.37
CA ALA A 121 -1.48 -2.74 -8.78
C ALA A 121 -1.41 -2.91 -7.25
N LEU A 122 -0.33 -3.47 -6.71
CA LEU A 122 -0.24 -3.94 -5.32
C LEU A 122 0.91 -3.32 -4.52
N ALA A 123 1.69 -2.45 -5.12
CA ALA A 123 2.93 -1.91 -4.57
C ALA A 123 3.95 -3.01 -4.15
N GLY A 124 4.93 -2.66 -3.31
CA GLY A 124 6.06 -3.54 -3.06
C GLY A 124 5.77 -4.77 -2.21
N ARG A 125 5.08 -4.60 -1.06
CA ARG A 125 4.91 -5.70 -0.08
C ARG A 125 3.86 -6.72 -0.50
N ALA A 126 2.68 -6.26 -0.90
CA ALA A 126 1.60 -7.13 -1.34
C ALA A 126 1.97 -7.80 -2.66
N GLY A 127 2.55 -7.06 -3.60
CA GLY A 127 3.04 -7.60 -4.86
C GLY A 127 4.10 -8.68 -4.67
N ALA A 128 5.06 -8.50 -3.74
CA ALA A 128 6.07 -9.52 -3.46
C ALA A 128 5.45 -10.82 -2.92
N ARG A 129 4.48 -10.74 -2.01
CA ARG A 129 3.76 -11.93 -1.50
C ARG A 129 2.97 -12.64 -2.62
N MET A 130 2.30 -11.87 -3.47
CA MET A 130 1.56 -12.43 -4.60
C MET A 130 2.47 -13.17 -5.57
N MET A 131 3.60 -12.57 -5.94
CA MET A 131 4.55 -13.20 -6.84
C MET A 131 5.23 -14.45 -6.24
N ASP A 132 5.42 -14.48 -4.93
CA ASP A 132 5.90 -15.66 -4.21
C ASP A 132 4.89 -16.82 -4.32
N THR A 133 3.61 -16.55 -4.11
CA THR A 133 2.52 -17.53 -4.29
C THR A 133 2.47 -18.12 -5.70
N PHE A 134 2.78 -17.32 -6.71
CA PHE A 134 2.83 -17.79 -8.11
C PHE A 134 4.15 -18.47 -8.52
N GLY A 135 5.10 -18.62 -7.58
CA GLY A 135 6.38 -19.28 -7.88
C GLY A 135 7.39 -18.37 -8.60
N ALA A 136 7.22 -17.06 -8.52
CA ALA A 136 8.20 -16.06 -9.03
C ALA A 136 8.66 -15.11 -7.93
N PRO A 137 9.33 -15.59 -6.86
CA PRO A 137 9.69 -14.77 -5.72
C PRO A 137 10.56 -13.59 -6.12
N VAL A 138 10.17 -12.44 -5.62
CA VAL A 138 10.82 -11.15 -5.87
C VAL A 138 10.80 -10.30 -4.60
N SER A 139 11.86 -9.55 -4.35
CA SER A 139 11.87 -8.63 -3.20
C SER A 139 10.98 -7.40 -3.48
N ARG A 140 10.37 -6.86 -2.40
CA ARG A 140 9.62 -5.60 -2.45
C ARG A 140 10.41 -4.45 -3.12
N ASN A 141 11.69 -4.36 -2.81
CA ASN A 141 12.55 -3.31 -3.37
C ASN A 141 12.79 -3.49 -4.88
N THR A 142 12.77 -4.73 -5.37
CA THR A 142 12.86 -4.98 -6.82
C THR A 142 11.60 -4.53 -7.53
N LEU A 143 10.41 -4.82 -6.99
CA LEU A 143 9.14 -4.32 -7.56
C LEU A 143 9.11 -2.79 -7.60
N LEU A 144 9.45 -2.14 -6.49
CA LEU A 144 9.47 -0.67 -6.43
C LEU A 144 10.46 -0.07 -7.43
N ARG A 145 11.67 -0.65 -7.56
CA ARG A 145 12.65 -0.20 -8.58
C ARG A 145 12.18 -0.41 -10.00
N LEU A 146 11.44 -1.49 -10.27
CA LEU A 146 10.87 -1.73 -11.58
C LEU A 146 9.81 -0.70 -11.93
N VAL A 147 8.91 -0.39 -10.99
CA VAL A 147 7.92 0.68 -11.14
C VAL A 147 8.60 2.04 -11.32
N ALA A 148 9.55 2.39 -10.46
CA ALA A 148 10.30 3.64 -10.55
C ALA A 148 11.16 3.79 -11.82
N SER A 149 11.41 2.69 -12.55
CA SER A 149 12.12 2.71 -13.84
C SER A 149 11.22 2.93 -15.05
N LEU A 150 9.92 3.04 -14.84
CA LEU A 150 8.99 3.41 -15.92
C LEU A 150 9.15 4.89 -16.25
N PRO A 151 8.97 5.29 -17.50
CA PRO A 151 8.83 6.69 -17.82
C PRO A 151 7.55 7.22 -17.17
N ASP A 152 7.59 8.48 -16.76
CA ASP A 152 6.39 9.15 -16.28
C ASP A 152 5.34 9.18 -17.40
N PRO A 153 4.07 8.92 -17.11
CA PRO A 153 3.03 8.98 -18.11
C PRO A 153 2.91 10.42 -18.65
N PRO A 154 2.70 10.61 -19.95
CA PRO A 154 2.43 11.94 -20.48
C PRO A 154 1.16 12.48 -19.84
N THR A 155 1.29 13.53 -19.04
CA THR A 155 0.16 14.22 -18.40
C THR A 155 -0.22 15.43 -19.26
N ALA A 156 -1.37 15.36 -19.91
CA ALA A 156 -2.00 16.56 -20.45
C ALA A 156 -2.39 17.49 -19.29
N ALA A 157 -2.26 18.79 -19.48
CA ALA A 157 -2.73 19.74 -18.47
C ALA A 157 -4.24 19.54 -18.27
N PRO A 158 -4.71 19.22 -17.05
CA PRO A 158 -6.14 19.06 -16.79
C PRO A 158 -6.82 20.42 -16.82
N ARG A 159 -8.07 20.47 -17.26
CA ARG A 159 -8.86 21.69 -17.19
C ARG A 159 -9.28 22.02 -15.77
N VAL A 160 -9.61 20.98 -14.99
CA VAL A 160 -10.00 21.09 -13.57
C VAL A 160 -9.09 20.24 -12.71
N VAL A 161 -8.30 20.86 -11.83
CA VAL A 161 -7.37 20.18 -10.93
C VAL A 161 -7.89 20.22 -9.50
N GLY A 162 -7.86 19.07 -8.84
CA GLY A 162 -8.04 18.92 -7.40
C GLY A 162 -6.69 18.92 -6.70
N VAL A 163 -6.57 19.68 -5.62
CA VAL A 163 -5.36 19.81 -4.80
C VAL A 163 -5.70 19.48 -3.37
N ASP A 164 -5.01 18.49 -2.80
CA ASP A 164 -5.19 18.06 -1.41
C ASP A 164 -3.86 17.62 -0.80
N GLU A 165 -3.78 17.61 0.54
CA GLU A 165 -2.61 17.10 1.24
C GLU A 165 -2.72 15.59 1.51
N TYR A 166 -1.59 14.89 1.48
CA TYR A 166 -1.51 13.51 1.93
C TYR A 166 -0.36 13.29 2.90
N ALA A 167 -0.59 12.47 3.92
CA ALA A 167 0.44 12.14 4.90
C ALA A 167 1.41 11.11 4.34
N GLN A 168 2.68 11.47 4.16
CA GLN A 168 3.75 10.55 3.78
C GLN A 168 4.17 9.67 4.96
N ARG A 169 4.11 10.20 6.18
CA ARG A 169 4.39 9.49 7.43
C ARG A 169 3.47 9.98 8.56
N ARG A 170 3.10 9.08 9.47
CA ARG A 170 2.49 9.46 10.73
C ARG A 170 3.41 10.45 11.45
N GLY A 171 2.90 11.63 11.79
CA GLY A 171 3.65 12.59 12.60
C GLY A 171 4.21 13.80 11.86
N GLY A 172 3.74 14.14 10.67
CA GLY A 172 3.92 15.49 10.17
C GLY A 172 4.72 15.69 8.88
N ILE A 173 5.02 14.66 8.11
CA ILE A 173 5.54 14.84 6.76
C ILE A 173 4.37 14.68 5.78
N TYR A 174 4.03 15.76 5.11
CA TYR A 174 2.95 15.84 4.13
C TYR A 174 3.51 16.14 2.75
N GLY A 175 2.80 15.68 1.73
CA GLY A 175 2.97 16.07 0.35
C GLY A 175 1.64 16.53 -0.22
N THR A 176 1.64 16.98 -1.46
CA THR A 176 0.44 17.40 -2.18
C THR A 176 0.09 16.37 -3.23
N VAL A 177 -1.16 15.96 -3.27
CA VAL A 177 -1.74 15.13 -4.33
C VAL A 177 -2.50 16.02 -5.32
N LEU A 178 -2.26 15.79 -6.60
CA LEU A 178 -2.93 16.48 -7.69
C LEU A 178 -3.76 15.48 -8.48
N VAL A 179 -5.02 15.82 -8.68
CA VAL A 179 -6.01 14.94 -9.30
C VAL A 179 -6.74 15.68 -10.42
N ASP A 180 -6.89 15.06 -11.57
CA ASP A 180 -7.83 15.51 -12.57
C ASP A 180 -9.26 15.21 -12.07
N VAL A 181 -10.01 16.25 -11.78
CA VAL A 181 -11.36 16.13 -11.19
C VAL A 181 -12.36 15.55 -12.20
N GLU A 182 -12.18 15.79 -13.50
CA GLU A 182 -13.06 15.32 -14.55
C GLU A 182 -12.89 13.81 -14.79
N THR A 183 -11.66 13.35 -14.89
CA THR A 183 -11.36 11.92 -15.08
C THR A 183 -11.22 11.13 -13.77
N ARG A 184 -11.13 11.83 -12.63
CA ARG A 184 -10.89 11.26 -11.28
C ARG A 184 -9.57 10.49 -11.19
N ARG A 185 -8.58 10.85 -11.97
CA ARG A 185 -7.27 10.20 -11.98
C ARG A 185 -6.24 11.04 -11.25
N PRO A 186 -5.39 10.44 -10.42
CA PRO A 186 -4.24 11.15 -9.89
C PRO A 186 -3.31 11.51 -11.04
N ILE A 187 -2.80 12.75 -11.01
CA ILE A 187 -1.93 13.31 -12.04
C ILE A 187 -0.50 13.32 -11.56
N ASP A 188 -0.28 13.81 -10.32
CA ASP A 188 1.05 14.00 -9.78
C ASP A 188 1.04 14.01 -8.24
N LEU A 189 2.22 13.83 -7.66
CA LEU A 189 2.48 13.93 -6.23
C LEU A 189 3.65 14.88 -5.99
N LEU A 190 3.40 15.99 -5.31
CA LEU A 190 4.46 16.90 -4.91
C LEU A 190 5.08 16.48 -3.58
N PRO A 191 6.39 16.71 -3.38
CA PRO A 191 7.11 16.20 -2.21
C PRO A 191 6.72 16.88 -0.89
N ASP A 192 6.11 18.05 -0.96
CA ASP A 192 5.73 18.91 0.15
C ASP A 192 4.35 19.52 -0.09
N ARG A 193 3.94 20.44 0.77
CA ARG A 193 2.71 21.24 0.67
C ARG A 193 2.98 22.73 0.56
N ASP A 194 4.17 23.09 0.13
CA ASP A 194 4.59 24.46 0.07
C ASP A 194 3.98 25.19 -1.13
N ALA A 195 3.63 26.46 -0.90
CA ALA A 195 3.03 27.31 -1.93
C ALA A 195 3.93 27.43 -3.17
N ASP A 196 5.25 27.49 -2.98
CA ASP A 196 6.22 27.62 -4.07
C ASP A 196 6.22 26.38 -4.97
N THR A 197 6.19 25.19 -4.40
CA THR A 197 6.17 23.92 -5.14
C THR A 197 4.90 23.78 -5.97
N LEU A 198 3.75 24.10 -5.37
CA LEU A 198 2.47 24.09 -6.08
C LEU A 198 2.43 25.16 -7.18
N ALA A 199 2.90 26.39 -6.89
CA ALA A 199 2.93 27.46 -7.88
C ALA A 199 3.80 27.11 -9.09
N ALA A 200 4.98 26.55 -8.88
CA ALA A 200 5.86 26.09 -9.96
C ALA A 200 5.18 25.03 -10.83
N TRP A 201 4.52 24.03 -10.21
CA TRP A 201 3.81 22.98 -10.94
C TRP A 201 2.66 23.52 -11.79
N LEU A 202 1.89 24.46 -11.24
CA LEU A 202 0.76 25.10 -11.95
C LEU A 202 1.23 25.99 -13.11
N ALA A 203 2.33 26.74 -12.91
CA ALA A 203 2.88 27.65 -13.94
C ALA A 203 3.30 26.91 -15.22
N GLU A 204 3.72 25.67 -15.10
CA GLU A 204 4.05 24.83 -16.27
C GLU A 204 2.80 24.34 -17.05
N ARG A 205 1.60 24.58 -16.55
CA ARG A 205 0.34 24.04 -17.07
C ARG A 205 -0.73 25.14 -17.28
N PRO A 206 -0.53 26.05 -18.22
CA PRO A 206 -1.38 27.26 -18.38
C PRO A 206 -2.83 26.94 -18.79
N GLY A 207 -3.15 25.69 -19.16
CA GLY A 207 -4.52 25.28 -19.54
C GLY A 207 -5.46 25.00 -18.37
N ILE A 208 -5.03 25.17 -17.13
CA ILE A 208 -5.88 24.95 -15.95
C ILE A 208 -6.86 26.11 -15.80
N GLU A 209 -8.16 25.80 -15.80
CA GLU A 209 -9.26 26.76 -15.66
C GLU A 209 -9.80 26.82 -14.22
N ILE A 210 -9.85 25.67 -13.52
CA ILE A 210 -10.43 25.56 -12.19
C ILE A 210 -9.51 24.79 -11.27
N ILE A 211 -9.31 25.31 -10.06
CA ILE A 211 -8.55 24.65 -8.99
C ILE A 211 -9.49 24.38 -7.81
N CYS A 212 -9.80 23.10 -7.59
CA CYS A 212 -10.54 22.63 -6.41
C CYS A 212 -9.54 22.34 -5.27
N ARG A 213 -9.64 23.04 -4.15
CA ARG A 213 -8.70 22.89 -3.03
C ARG A 213 -9.39 23.03 -1.68
N ASP A 214 -8.75 22.57 -0.63
CA ASP A 214 -9.11 22.93 0.72
C ASP A 214 -8.85 24.42 0.98
N ARG A 215 -9.16 24.91 2.18
CA ARG A 215 -8.97 26.31 2.57
C ARG A 215 -7.58 26.61 3.12
N ALA A 216 -6.61 25.70 3.01
CA ALA A 216 -5.28 25.94 3.51
C ALA A 216 -4.64 27.16 2.83
N PRO A 217 -4.06 28.09 3.62
CA PRO A 217 -3.49 29.33 3.08
C PRO A 217 -2.41 29.09 2.02
N PHE A 218 -1.57 28.07 2.23
CA PHE A 218 -0.47 27.75 1.31
C PHE A 218 -0.98 27.25 -0.06
N PHE A 219 -2.10 26.51 -0.10
CA PHE A 219 -2.69 26.13 -1.39
C PHE A 219 -3.38 27.32 -2.08
N ALA A 220 -3.99 28.22 -1.31
CA ALA A 220 -4.55 29.45 -1.86
C ALA A 220 -3.46 30.33 -2.49
N GLU A 221 -2.35 30.52 -1.79
CA GLU A 221 -1.22 31.28 -2.25
C GLU A 221 -0.57 30.64 -3.49
N GLY A 222 -0.29 29.33 -3.43
CA GLY A 222 0.30 28.59 -4.54
C GLY A 222 -0.57 28.65 -5.81
N ALA A 223 -1.89 28.47 -5.66
CA ALA A 223 -2.84 28.60 -6.77
C ALA A 223 -2.89 30.03 -7.36
N THR A 224 -2.91 31.05 -6.51
CA THR A 224 -2.93 32.45 -6.97
C THR A 224 -1.68 32.84 -7.72
N ARG A 225 -0.52 32.36 -7.27
CA ARG A 225 0.77 32.65 -7.89
C ARG A 225 1.01 31.82 -9.16
N GLY A 226 0.66 30.53 -9.13
CA GLY A 226 0.97 29.60 -10.22
C GLY A 226 -0.05 29.60 -11.36
N ALA A 227 -1.31 29.91 -11.07
CA ALA A 227 -2.38 29.96 -12.07
C ALA A 227 -3.37 31.10 -11.74
N PRO A 228 -2.96 32.35 -11.86
CA PRO A 228 -3.77 33.52 -11.49
C PRO A 228 -5.07 33.65 -12.31
N GLN A 229 -5.12 33.04 -13.49
CA GLN A 229 -6.30 33.00 -14.36
C GLN A 229 -7.33 31.96 -13.91
N ALA A 230 -6.95 30.97 -13.10
CA ALA A 230 -7.81 29.87 -12.73
C ALA A 230 -8.79 30.25 -11.61
N LEU A 231 -10.04 29.80 -11.74
CA LEU A 231 -11.05 29.96 -10.70
C LEU A 231 -10.74 29.00 -9.53
N GLN A 232 -10.54 29.52 -8.34
CA GLN A 232 -10.34 28.72 -7.14
C GLN A 232 -11.68 28.36 -6.50
N VAL A 233 -11.93 27.08 -6.28
CA VAL A 233 -13.16 26.55 -5.71
C VAL A 233 -12.83 25.77 -4.43
N ALA A 234 -13.62 25.97 -3.36
CA ALA A 234 -13.44 25.22 -2.13
C ALA A 234 -13.85 23.74 -2.31
N ASP A 235 -13.07 22.83 -1.75
CA ASP A 235 -13.39 21.41 -1.72
C ASP A 235 -14.71 21.19 -0.97
N ARG A 236 -15.60 20.42 -1.59
CA ARG A 236 -16.94 20.12 -1.06
C ARG A 236 -16.91 19.36 0.25
N TRP A 237 -15.96 18.40 0.42
CA TRP A 237 -15.83 17.62 1.64
C TRP A 237 -15.42 18.51 2.82
N HIS A 238 -14.41 19.37 2.62
CA HIS A 238 -13.95 20.32 3.63
C HIS A 238 -15.04 21.35 4.00
N LEU A 239 -15.85 21.74 3.03
CA LEU A 239 -17.00 22.60 3.30
C LEU A 239 -18.03 21.92 4.22
N TRP A 240 -18.37 20.66 3.93
CA TRP A 240 -19.28 19.86 4.76
C TRP A 240 -18.73 19.60 6.16
N HIS A 241 -17.45 19.21 6.23
CA HIS A 241 -16.76 18.94 7.49
C HIS A 241 -16.78 20.19 8.40
N ASN A 242 -16.40 21.35 7.87
CA ASN A 242 -16.40 22.61 8.61
C ASN A 242 -17.83 23.02 9.07
N LEU A 243 -18.83 22.76 8.24
CA LEU A 243 -20.23 22.99 8.61
C LEU A 243 -20.64 22.05 9.76
N GLY A 244 -20.28 20.77 9.68
CA GLY A 244 -20.51 19.80 10.74
C GLY A 244 -19.87 20.22 12.07
N GLU A 245 -18.58 20.60 12.06
CA GLU A 245 -17.90 21.13 13.24
C GLU A 245 -18.56 22.40 13.80
N ALA A 246 -18.98 23.31 12.93
CA ALA A 246 -19.66 24.52 13.37
C ALA A 246 -21.03 24.24 14.04
N ALA A 247 -21.78 23.29 13.47
CA ALA A 247 -23.02 22.79 14.04
C ALA A 247 -22.79 22.11 15.39
N GLU A 248 -21.79 21.23 15.51
CA GLU A 248 -21.42 20.59 16.77
C GLU A 248 -21.03 21.61 17.84
N LYS A 249 -20.20 22.59 17.50
CA LYS A 249 -19.83 23.70 18.41
C LYS A 249 -21.04 24.51 18.84
N CYS A 250 -22.00 24.76 17.94
CA CYS A 250 -23.24 25.43 18.23
C CYS A 250 -24.08 24.62 19.24
N VAL A 251 -24.35 23.35 18.97
CA VAL A 251 -25.09 22.46 19.88
C VAL A 251 -24.40 22.38 21.25
N TYR A 252 -23.08 22.22 21.27
CA TYR A 252 -22.33 22.20 22.52
C TYR A 252 -22.47 23.49 23.35
N ARG A 253 -22.44 24.66 22.72
CA ARG A 253 -22.64 25.94 23.39
C ARG A 253 -24.05 26.05 24.01
N HIS A 254 -25.05 25.48 23.32
CA HIS A 254 -26.45 25.52 23.73
C HIS A 254 -26.91 24.28 24.52
N ARG A 255 -25.98 23.40 24.93
CA ARG A 255 -26.31 22.16 25.66
C ARG A 255 -27.11 22.39 26.94
N GLY A 256 -26.95 23.57 27.57
CA GLY A 256 -27.74 23.98 28.75
C GLY A 256 -29.21 24.20 28.44
N CYS A 257 -29.55 24.63 27.21
CA CYS A 257 -30.92 24.83 26.76
C CYS A 257 -31.68 23.51 26.51
N LEU A 258 -30.95 22.43 26.33
CA LEU A 258 -31.51 21.08 26.10
C LEU A 258 -31.71 20.29 27.41
N ARG A 259 -31.30 20.84 28.56
CA ARG A 259 -31.59 20.21 29.83
C ARG A 259 -33.10 20.40 30.13
N PRO A 260 -33.84 19.34 30.47
CA PRO A 260 -35.18 19.49 30.96
C PRO A 260 -35.17 20.42 32.17
N ALA A 261 -36.20 21.26 32.30
CA ALA A 261 -36.38 22.07 33.49
C ALA A 261 -36.32 21.15 34.73
N PRO A 262 -35.64 21.56 35.83
CA PRO A 262 -35.63 20.76 37.03
C PRO A 262 -37.09 20.48 37.43
N ALA A 263 -37.39 19.21 37.69
CA ALA A 263 -38.71 18.81 38.19
C ALA A 263 -39.05 19.61 39.44
N PRO A 264 -40.34 19.97 39.65
CA PRO A 264 -40.75 20.66 40.87
C PRO A 264 -40.30 19.90 42.11
N PRO A 265 -40.01 20.60 43.25
CA PRO A 265 -39.30 20.02 44.40
C PRO A 265 -40.08 19.01 45.25
N ASP A 266 -41.18 18.42 44.79
CA ASP A 266 -42.11 17.64 45.62
C ASP A 266 -42.17 16.13 45.34
N GLU A 267 -41.18 15.56 44.63
CA GLU A 267 -41.03 14.07 44.68
C GLU A 267 -39.83 13.71 45.54
N PRO A 268 -39.99 12.88 46.60
CA PRO A 268 -38.85 12.35 47.35
C PRO A 268 -37.94 11.59 46.38
N PRO A 269 -36.64 11.62 46.58
CA PRO A 269 -35.70 10.94 45.69
C PRO A 269 -36.11 9.44 45.67
N LYS A 270 -36.48 8.94 44.48
CA LYS A 270 -36.60 7.49 44.28
C LYS A 270 -35.23 6.91 44.59
N GLU A 271 -35.17 6.14 45.69
CA GLU A 271 -34.01 5.31 45.97
C GLU A 271 -33.73 4.48 44.71
N THR A 272 -32.71 4.86 44.01
CA THR A 272 -32.20 4.06 42.89
C THR A 272 -31.53 2.85 43.51
N ASP A 273 -32.24 1.71 43.40
CA ASP A 273 -31.73 0.42 43.77
C ASP A 273 -30.35 0.22 43.14
N PRO A 274 -29.27 0.02 43.91
CA PRO A 274 -27.91 -0.11 43.39
C PRO A 274 -27.73 -1.39 42.52
N THR A 275 -28.79 -2.17 42.37
CA THR A 275 -28.81 -3.40 41.55
C THR A 275 -29.36 -3.22 40.15
N THR A 276 -29.65 -2.03 39.68
CA THR A 276 -29.96 -1.84 38.25
C THR A 276 -28.63 -1.98 37.47
N SER A 277 -28.27 -3.25 37.24
CA SER A 277 -27.16 -3.62 36.39
C SER A 277 -27.37 -3.01 35.00
N SER A 278 -26.39 -2.27 34.51
CA SER A 278 -26.29 -1.87 33.12
C SER A 278 -26.76 -3.02 32.23
N PRO A 279 -27.68 -2.81 31.27
CA PRO A 279 -28.12 -3.87 30.35
C PRO A 279 -26.96 -4.43 29.50
N TRP A 280 -25.83 -3.78 29.54
CA TRP A 280 -24.60 -4.28 28.90
C TRP A 280 -23.89 -5.26 29.82
N PRO A 281 -23.64 -6.49 29.37
CA PRO A 281 -22.97 -7.49 30.20
C PRO A 281 -21.62 -6.95 30.66
N THR A 282 -21.42 -6.85 31.97
CA THR A 282 -20.16 -6.46 32.63
C THR A 282 -19.03 -7.47 32.40
N GLY A 283 -19.35 -8.64 31.84
CA GLY A 283 -18.41 -9.67 31.35
C GLY A 283 -17.75 -9.24 30.05
N HIS A 284 -16.98 -8.17 30.08
CA HIS A 284 -16.35 -7.63 28.89
C HIS A 284 -15.27 -8.58 28.35
N ARG A 285 -15.27 -8.81 27.03
CA ARG A 285 -14.26 -9.62 26.31
C ARG A 285 -12.81 -9.31 26.73
N PHE A 286 -12.53 -8.09 27.17
CA PHE A 286 -11.25 -7.67 27.70
C PHE A 286 -11.03 -8.04 29.17
N ALA A 287 -12.09 -8.12 30.01
CA ALA A 287 -11.99 -8.51 31.39
C ALA A 287 -11.54 -9.98 31.53
N GLU A 288 -12.15 -10.89 30.79
CA GLU A 288 -11.75 -12.30 30.79
C GLU A 288 -10.31 -12.48 30.27
N ARG A 289 -9.95 -11.77 29.21
CA ARG A 289 -8.58 -11.79 28.67
C ARG A 289 -7.57 -11.24 29.67
N THR A 290 -7.95 -10.24 30.45
CA THR A 290 -7.09 -9.67 31.50
C THR A 290 -6.97 -10.62 32.69
N ARG A 291 -8.07 -11.26 33.12
CA ARG A 291 -8.05 -12.30 34.16
C ARG A 291 -7.16 -13.48 33.75
N ALA A 292 -7.34 -14.01 32.54
CA ALA A 292 -6.52 -15.09 32.02
C ALA A 292 -5.01 -14.73 31.98
N LYS A 293 -4.69 -13.51 31.52
CA LYS A 293 -3.30 -13.05 31.53
C LYS A 293 -2.72 -12.88 32.92
N HIS A 294 -3.51 -12.35 33.88
CA HIS A 294 -3.10 -12.21 35.26
C HIS A 294 -2.80 -13.56 35.85
N ALA A 295 -3.71 -14.53 35.75
CA ALA A 295 -3.52 -15.90 36.24
C ALA A 295 -2.27 -16.55 35.63
N THR A 296 -2.05 -16.44 34.32
CA THR A 296 -0.88 -17.01 33.64
C THR A 296 0.42 -16.39 34.13
N ILE A 297 0.46 -15.07 34.31
CA ILE A 297 1.68 -14.38 34.77
C ILE A 297 2.00 -14.77 36.22
N HIS A 298 1.01 -14.82 37.12
CA HIS A 298 1.20 -15.21 38.52
C HIS A 298 1.61 -16.66 38.62
N ALA A 299 1.03 -17.60 37.91
CA ALA A 299 1.42 -19.00 37.89
C ALA A 299 2.88 -19.19 37.45
N LEU A 300 3.33 -18.46 36.42
CA LEU A 300 4.76 -18.52 36.01
C LEU A 300 5.71 -17.90 37.03
N LEU A 301 5.29 -16.86 37.73
CA LEU A 301 6.10 -16.27 38.80
C LEU A 301 6.19 -17.16 40.00
N GLU A 302 5.10 -17.84 40.39
CA GLU A 302 5.05 -18.85 41.45
C GLU A 302 5.90 -20.08 41.12
N ALA A 303 5.96 -20.45 39.83
CA ALA A 303 6.86 -21.49 39.33
C ALA A 303 8.37 -21.08 39.34
N GLY A 304 8.69 -19.87 39.85
CA GLY A 304 10.07 -19.40 40.02
C GLY A 304 10.67 -18.70 38.79
N HIS A 305 9.87 -18.41 37.74
CA HIS A 305 10.35 -17.67 36.57
C HIS A 305 10.56 -16.19 36.87
N SER A 306 11.68 -15.62 36.41
CA SER A 306 11.90 -14.19 36.53
C SER A 306 10.97 -13.38 35.64
N LYS A 307 10.60 -12.15 36.01
CA LYS A 307 9.75 -11.26 35.25
C LYS A 307 10.23 -11.07 33.80
N ARG A 308 11.55 -11.06 33.56
CA ARG A 308 12.13 -10.99 32.20
C ARG A 308 11.94 -12.30 31.44
N SER A 309 11.98 -13.44 32.08
CA SER A 309 11.70 -14.75 31.50
C SER A 309 10.22 -14.83 31.06
N VAL A 310 9.32 -14.45 31.98
CA VAL A 310 7.86 -14.40 31.70
C VAL A 310 7.56 -13.47 30.53
N ALA A 311 8.19 -12.29 30.47
CA ALA A 311 8.01 -11.35 29.37
C ALA A 311 8.40 -11.97 28.01
N ARG A 312 9.51 -12.69 27.94
CA ARG A 312 9.95 -13.40 26.73
C ARG A 312 9.05 -14.56 26.36
N GLN A 313 8.66 -15.39 27.32
CA GLN A 313 7.78 -16.55 27.08
C GLN A 313 6.41 -16.15 26.57
N LEU A 314 5.85 -15.07 27.09
CA LEU A 314 4.51 -14.59 26.72
C LEU A 314 4.51 -13.57 25.59
N GLY A 315 5.68 -13.21 25.04
CA GLY A 315 5.79 -12.18 23.98
C GLY A 315 5.29 -10.80 24.44
N MET A 316 5.42 -10.47 25.73
CA MET A 316 4.90 -9.24 26.33
C MET A 316 6.02 -8.29 26.72
N SER A 317 5.72 -6.98 26.79
CA SER A 317 6.69 -6.02 27.32
C SER A 317 6.93 -6.27 28.81
N LEU A 318 8.17 -6.05 29.27
CA LEU A 318 8.53 -6.18 30.69
C LEU A 318 7.66 -5.26 31.58
N ASN A 319 7.37 -4.04 31.12
CA ASN A 319 6.50 -3.12 31.85
C ASN A 319 5.08 -3.65 32.05
N THR A 320 4.55 -4.36 31.05
CA THR A 320 3.27 -5.03 31.17
C THR A 320 3.31 -6.13 32.22
N VAL A 321 4.32 -7.01 32.18
CA VAL A 321 4.48 -8.06 33.18
C VAL A 321 4.66 -7.47 34.58
N MET A 322 5.45 -6.41 34.73
CA MET A 322 5.61 -5.70 36.02
C MET A 322 4.29 -5.12 36.54
N ARG A 323 3.46 -4.55 35.69
CA ARG A 323 2.15 -4.03 36.07
C ARG A 323 1.23 -5.16 36.56
N PHE A 324 1.15 -6.26 35.81
CA PHE A 324 0.34 -7.41 36.17
C PHE A 324 0.86 -8.11 37.45
N SER A 325 2.17 -8.20 37.65
CA SER A 325 2.75 -8.83 38.86
C SER A 325 2.58 -8.00 40.14
N ARG A 326 2.21 -6.72 40.04
CA ARG A 326 1.93 -5.86 41.21
C ARG A 326 0.47 -5.91 41.65
N ALA A 327 -0.42 -6.26 40.71
CA ALA A 327 -1.82 -6.38 41.00
C ALA A 327 -2.08 -7.67 41.75
N THR A 328 -2.67 -7.59 42.94
CA THR A 328 -3.02 -8.76 43.75
C THR A 328 -4.23 -9.48 43.15
N THR A 329 -5.18 -8.73 42.61
CA THR A 329 -6.35 -9.23 41.92
C THR A 329 -6.40 -8.69 40.48
N PRO A 330 -6.96 -9.45 39.51
CA PRO A 330 -7.11 -8.96 38.15
C PRO A 330 -8.01 -7.74 38.03
N GLU A 331 -8.91 -7.52 38.98
CA GLU A 331 -9.87 -6.41 39.05
C GLU A 331 -9.14 -5.05 39.24
N GLU A 332 -8.01 -5.03 39.91
CA GLU A 332 -7.16 -3.82 40.05
C GLU A 332 -6.68 -3.30 38.69
N LEU A 333 -6.61 -4.15 37.67
CA LEU A 333 -6.16 -3.79 36.33
C LEU A 333 -7.27 -3.21 35.47
N PHE A 334 -8.52 -3.21 35.94
CA PHE A 334 -9.66 -2.63 35.25
C PHE A 334 -9.83 -1.13 35.57
N THR A 335 -9.01 -0.57 36.44
CA THR A 335 -9.05 0.85 36.78
C THR A 335 -8.76 1.73 35.57
N GLY A 336 -9.60 2.74 35.36
CA GLY A 336 -9.43 3.72 34.29
C GLY A 336 -10.12 3.35 32.96
N GLN A 337 -10.86 2.26 32.91
CA GLN A 337 -11.69 1.97 31.73
C GLN A 337 -12.86 2.94 31.67
N TRP A 338 -13.03 3.59 30.49
CA TRP A 338 -14.08 4.58 30.24
C TRP A 338 -15.50 4.03 30.47
N GLN A 339 -15.68 2.70 30.40
CA GLN A 339 -16.96 2.00 30.60
C GLN A 339 -17.46 2.00 32.06
N SER A 340 -16.58 2.21 33.03
CA SER A 340 -16.95 2.29 34.45
C SER A 340 -17.24 3.71 34.92
N ARG A 341 -17.12 4.69 34.04
CA ARG A 341 -17.44 6.08 34.37
C ARG A 341 -18.87 6.38 33.93
N ALA A 342 -19.69 6.87 34.84
CA ALA A 342 -20.99 7.41 34.49
C ALA A 342 -20.80 8.51 33.42
N THR A 343 -21.45 8.36 32.31
CA THR A 343 -21.40 9.28 31.17
C THR A 343 -22.78 9.90 30.95
N PRO A 344 -22.87 11.10 30.37
CA PRO A 344 -24.16 11.67 29.97
C PRO A 344 -24.95 10.78 29.00
N LEU A 345 -24.27 9.79 28.34
CA LEU A 345 -24.89 8.83 27.42
C LEU A 345 -25.57 7.66 28.14
N ASP A 346 -25.35 7.46 29.43
CA ASP A 346 -25.91 6.32 30.15
C ASP A 346 -27.45 6.37 30.19
N ALA A 347 -28.02 7.58 30.24
CA ALA A 347 -29.46 7.78 30.15
C ALA A 347 -30.07 7.35 28.80
N TYR A 348 -29.27 7.30 27.74
CA TYR A 348 -29.72 6.93 26.39
C TYR A 348 -29.43 5.46 26.05
N LYS A 349 -28.65 4.76 26.86
CA LYS A 349 -28.32 3.35 26.63
C LYS A 349 -29.55 2.45 26.51
N PRO A 350 -30.59 2.57 27.36
CA PRO A 350 -31.80 1.76 27.22
C PRO A 350 -32.51 1.98 25.87
N TYR A 351 -32.57 3.24 25.41
CA TYR A 351 -33.15 3.56 24.09
C TYR A 351 -32.35 2.94 22.94
N LEU A 352 -31.03 3.05 23.00
CA LEU A 352 -30.15 2.50 21.97
C LEU A 352 -30.25 0.96 21.93
N ASP A 353 -30.33 0.34 23.10
CA ASP A 353 -30.49 -1.12 23.21
C ASP A 353 -31.83 -1.59 22.64
N GLN A 354 -32.92 -0.91 22.99
CA GLN A 354 -34.23 -1.18 22.44
C GLN A 354 -34.24 -1.05 20.91
N ARG A 355 -33.69 0.04 20.37
CA ARG A 355 -33.61 0.24 18.92
C ARG A 355 -32.77 -0.84 18.21
N TRP A 356 -31.71 -1.29 18.87
CA TRP A 356 -30.88 -2.38 18.37
C TRP A 356 -31.66 -3.72 18.33
N GLN A 357 -32.40 -4.03 19.39
CA GLN A 357 -33.28 -5.21 19.47
C GLN A 357 -34.40 -5.17 18.41
N GLU A 358 -34.90 -3.99 18.07
CA GLU A 358 -35.83 -3.75 16.97
C GLU A 358 -35.22 -3.93 15.57
N GLY A 359 -33.92 -4.24 15.49
CA GLY A 359 -33.21 -4.51 14.23
C GLY A 359 -32.60 -3.25 13.58
N CYS A 360 -32.56 -2.13 14.25
CA CYS A 360 -31.88 -0.93 13.77
C CYS A 360 -30.36 -1.06 13.91
N THR A 361 -29.67 -1.47 12.87
CA THR A 361 -28.21 -1.64 12.86
C THR A 361 -27.47 -0.42 12.28
N ASN A 362 -28.19 0.58 11.82
CA ASN A 362 -27.60 1.78 11.22
C ASN A 362 -27.34 2.85 12.28
N ALA A 363 -26.08 3.08 12.60
CA ALA A 363 -25.64 4.07 13.59
C ALA A 363 -26.14 5.52 13.34
N TRP A 364 -26.52 5.86 12.10
CA TRP A 364 -27.09 7.17 11.75
C TRP A 364 -28.60 7.27 12.01
N LYS A 365 -29.26 6.12 12.30
CA LYS A 365 -30.70 6.04 12.62
C LYS A 365 -30.94 5.75 14.11
N LEU A 366 -29.88 5.47 14.86
CA LEU A 366 -29.88 5.35 16.30
C LEU A 366 -29.70 6.72 16.98
#